data_e981583c4b6ef4969f4b060e8a885347
#
_entry.id   e981583c4b6ef4969f4b060e8a885347
#
_cell.length_a   1.000
_cell.length_b   1.000
_cell.length_c   1.000
_cell.angle_alpha   90.00
_cell.angle_beta   90.00
_cell.angle_gamma   90.00
#
_symmetry.space_group_name_H-M   'P 1'
#
loop_
_entity.id
_entity.type
_entity.pdbx_description
1 polymer ?
#
loop_
_entity_poly.entity_id
_entity_poly.type
_entity_poly.pdbx_seq_one_letter_code
_entity_poly.pdbx_strand_id
1 'polypeptide(L)'
;MASVEFTPSAPAIAVPKPILDGLANPYFKETITGSTLMAPSKHPANCNHSSRKRWLGNALGILFWLGLTAAAAAQGAVKSVHGDWQIRCDTPPGAQGEQCALIQSVVAEDRSNAGLTVIVLKTADQKSRLMRVVAPLGVLLPSGLGLKLDNVDVGRAGFVRCLPNGCVAEVVMDDKLLGQLRTAKTATFIIFETPEEGIGFPLSLNGLGEGYDKLP
;
A
#
# COMPACT_ATOMS: atom_id res chain seq x y z
N MET A 1 -45.46 -20.57 -26.10
CA MET A 1 -44.48 -21.60 -25.66
C MET A 1 -43.48 -21.75 -26.78
N ALA A 2 -42.34 -21.11 -26.67
CA ALA A 2 -41.25 -21.22 -27.63
C ALA A 2 -39.99 -21.51 -26.79
N SER A 3 -39.50 -22.73 -26.89
CA SER A 3 -38.29 -23.22 -26.24
C SER A 3 -37.08 -22.68 -27.00
N VAL A 4 -36.19 -21.95 -26.32
CA VAL A 4 -34.92 -21.52 -26.88
C VAL A 4 -33.88 -22.56 -26.45
N GLU A 5 -33.40 -23.32 -27.45
CA GLU A 5 -32.27 -24.24 -27.29
C GLU A 5 -30.95 -23.47 -27.25
N PHE A 6 -30.20 -23.69 -26.17
CA PHE A 6 -28.85 -23.17 -25.99
C PHE A 6 -27.84 -24.16 -26.58
N THR A 7 -27.21 -23.81 -27.68
CA THR A 7 -26.11 -24.60 -28.28
C THR A 7 -24.78 -24.09 -27.68
N PRO A 8 -24.00 -24.95 -27.01
CA PRO A 8 -22.63 -24.59 -26.61
C PRO A 8 -21.66 -24.96 -27.74
N SER A 9 -21.12 -23.97 -28.42
CA SER A 9 -19.97 -24.19 -29.29
C SER A 9 -18.93 -23.10 -28.99
N ALA A 10 -17.98 -23.42 -28.13
CA ALA A 10 -16.74 -22.69 -28.00
C ALA A 10 -15.59 -23.61 -28.47
N PRO A 11 -14.73 -23.15 -29.39
CA PRO A 11 -13.58 -23.94 -29.80
C PRO A 11 -12.52 -23.97 -28.70
N ALA A 12 -11.98 -25.14 -28.43
CA ALA A 12 -10.87 -25.37 -27.53
C ALA A 12 -9.63 -24.60 -28.02
N ILE A 13 -9.16 -23.66 -27.26
CA ILE A 13 -7.88 -22.99 -27.47
C ILE A 13 -6.79 -23.97 -27.06
N ALA A 14 -6.03 -24.45 -28.04
CA ALA A 14 -4.87 -25.31 -27.81
C ALA A 14 -3.79 -24.52 -27.07
N VAL A 15 -3.44 -24.99 -25.88
CA VAL A 15 -2.32 -24.46 -25.07
C VAL A 15 -1.01 -24.95 -25.72
N PRO A 16 -0.10 -24.06 -26.17
CA PRO A 16 1.21 -24.51 -26.67
C PRO A 16 2.05 -25.10 -25.54
N LYS A 17 2.66 -26.26 -25.78
CA LYS A 17 3.62 -26.91 -24.89
C LYS A 17 4.79 -25.98 -24.61
N PRO A 18 5.30 -25.90 -23.37
CA PRO A 18 6.53 -25.17 -23.08
C PRO A 18 7.71 -25.87 -23.74
N ILE A 19 8.42 -25.12 -24.57
CA ILE A 19 9.71 -25.51 -25.13
C ILE A 19 10.72 -25.40 -23.98
N LEU A 20 11.05 -26.54 -23.38
CA LEU A 20 12.16 -26.72 -22.45
C LEU A 20 13.39 -27.11 -23.25
N ASP A 21 14.06 -26.18 -23.91
CA ASP A 21 15.40 -26.36 -24.43
C ASP A 21 16.20 -25.06 -24.34
N GLY A 22 17.25 -25.12 -23.51
CA GLY A 22 18.50 -24.44 -23.74
C GLY A 22 18.58 -22.97 -23.33
N LEU A 23 18.76 -22.68 -22.06
CA LEU A 23 19.56 -21.52 -21.62
C LEU A 23 20.36 -21.92 -20.37
N ALA A 24 21.48 -22.57 -20.61
CA ALA A 24 22.56 -22.65 -19.64
C ALA A 24 23.10 -21.22 -19.40
N ASN A 25 22.88 -20.70 -18.22
CA ASN A 25 23.42 -19.41 -17.81
C ASN A 25 24.89 -19.58 -17.36
N PRO A 26 25.88 -19.03 -18.04
CA PRO A 26 27.31 -19.22 -17.74
C PRO A 26 27.85 -18.37 -16.58
N TYR A 27 27.01 -17.69 -15.79
CA TYR A 27 27.46 -16.76 -14.75
C TYR A 27 27.39 -17.30 -13.31
N PHE A 28 27.27 -18.62 -13.10
CA PHE A 28 27.30 -19.17 -11.75
C PHE A 28 28.46 -20.15 -11.58
N LYS A 29 29.69 -19.63 -11.61
CA LYS A 29 30.90 -20.39 -11.26
C LYS A 29 31.94 -19.48 -10.63
N GLU A 30 31.78 -19.17 -9.36
CA GLU A 30 32.87 -18.71 -8.47
C GLU A 30 32.71 -19.45 -7.13
N THR A 31 33.35 -20.57 -7.06
CA THR A 31 34.55 -20.93 -6.35
C THR A 31 34.62 -20.44 -4.89
N ILE A 32 34.10 -21.28 -3.99
CA ILE A 32 34.41 -21.22 -2.57
C ILE A 32 35.69 -22.06 -2.35
N THR A 33 36.82 -21.43 -2.26
CA THR A 33 38.06 -22.02 -1.75
C THR A 33 38.81 -20.98 -0.94
N GLY A 34 39.13 -21.29 0.31
CA GLY A 34 40.18 -20.59 1.05
C GLY A 34 39.81 -20.13 2.44
N SER A 35 39.56 -21.08 3.35
CA SER A 35 39.75 -20.84 4.77
C SER A 35 41.23 -20.58 5.06
N THR A 36 41.58 -19.38 5.51
CA THR A 36 42.88 -19.15 6.15
C THR A 36 42.63 -18.55 7.52
N LEU A 37 42.83 -19.40 8.51
CA LEU A 37 42.98 -19.04 9.93
C LEU A 37 44.18 -18.10 10.08
N MET A 38 43.98 -16.87 10.50
CA MET A 38 45.06 -16.00 10.96
C MET A 38 44.97 -15.84 12.47
N ALA A 39 46.06 -16.30 13.13
CA ALA A 39 46.29 -16.27 14.54
C ALA A 39 46.46 -14.84 15.11
N PRO A 40 46.23 -14.65 16.42
CA PRO A 40 46.35 -13.34 17.07
C PRO A 40 47.82 -12.98 17.31
N SER A 41 48.29 -11.88 16.73
CA SER A 41 49.60 -11.32 17.08
C SER A 41 49.49 -10.48 18.34
N LYS A 42 50.22 -10.92 19.35
CA LYS A 42 50.52 -10.15 20.56
C LYS A 42 51.47 -9.00 20.21
N HIS A 43 51.07 -7.77 20.46
CA HIS A 43 51.98 -6.66 20.59
C HIS A 43 51.92 -6.04 21.98
N PRO A 44 53.09 -5.74 22.58
CA PRO A 44 53.20 -5.31 23.96
C PRO A 44 52.83 -3.83 24.14
N ALA A 45 52.27 -3.57 25.29
CA ALA A 45 51.98 -2.25 25.79
C ALA A 45 53.28 -1.42 25.89
N ASN A 46 53.27 -0.23 25.31
CA ASN A 46 54.21 0.81 25.66
C ASN A 46 53.45 2.04 26.18
N CYS A 47 53.46 2.19 27.50
CA CYS A 47 53.07 3.41 28.19
C CYS A 47 54.15 4.46 28.03
N ASN A 48 53.90 5.58 27.44
CA ASN A 48 54.57 6.82 27.83
C ASN A 48 53.76 8.07 27.46
N HIS A 49 53.20 8.70 28.41
CA HIS A 49 53.33 10.03 28.92
C HIS A 49 53.41 11.16 27.90
N SER A 50 52.29 11.88 27.74
CA SER A 50 52.30 13.34 27.60
C SER A 50 50.87 13.89 27.76
N SER A 51 50.57 14.28 29.00
CA SER A 51 49.40 15.11 29.29
C SER A 51 49.63 16.54 28.87
N ARG A 52 48.53 17.26 28.59
CA ARG A 52 48.40 18.67 28.27
C ARG A 52 48.37 19.02 26.80
N LYS A 53 47.23 18.78 26.14
CA LYS A 53 46.71 19.64 25.06
C LYS A 53 45.41 19.05 24.44
N ARG A 54 44.49 18.52 25.26
CA ARG A 54 43.27 17.87 24.75
C ARG A 54 41.96 18.55 25.18
N TRP A 55 41.98 19.82 25.58
CA TRP A 55 40.77 20.51 26.05
C TRP A 55 40.16 21.47 25.03
N LEU A 56 40.75 21.68 23.88
CA LEU A 56 40.19 22.59 22.84
C LEU A 56 39.57 21.86 21.65
N GLY A 57 39.68 20.52 21.55
CA GLY A 57 39.11 19.75 20.44
C GLY A 57 37.67 19.28 20.61
N ASN A 58 37.16 19.19 21.84
CA ASN A 58 35.85 18.61 22.11
C ASN A 58 34.68 19.62 21.99
N ALA A 59 34.96 20.91 21.96
CA ALA A 59 33.90 21.93 21.85
C ALA A 59 33.37 22.10 20.41
N LEU A 60 34.17 21.78 19.38
CA LEU A 60 33.74 21.85 17.98
C LEU A 60 32.95 20.61 17.51
N GLY A 61 33.11 19.45 18.17
CA GLY A 61 32.43 18.20 17.78
C GLY A 61 30.95 18.14 18.20
N ILE A 62 30.58 18.88 19.26
CA ILE A 62 29.21 18.87 19.80
C ILE A 62 28.27 19.78 19.00
N LEU A 63 28.78 20.80 18.34
CA LEU A 63 27.98 21.70 17.49
C LEU A 63 27.58 21.12 16.14
N PHE A 64 28.24 20.04 15.68
CA PHE A 64 27.91 19.38 14.41
C PHE A 64 26.80 18.33 14.53
N TRP A 65 26.44 17.90 15.75
CA TRP A 65 25.42 16.86 15.98
C TRP A 65 24.01 17.41 16.23
N LEU A 66 23.83 18.73 16.34
CA LEU A 66 22.51 19.35 16.56
C LEU A 66 21.78 19.74 15.27
N GLY A 67 22.31 19.45 14.10
CA GLY A 67 21.77 19.91 12.80
C GLY A 67 20.96 18.91 11.97
N LEU A 68 20.70 17.68 12.43
CA LEU A 68 20.07 16.64 11.61
C LEU A 68 18.75 16.09 12.17
N THR A 69 17.83 16.98 12.56
CA THR A 69 16.45 16.55 12.85
C THR A 69 15.46 17.33 11.99
N ALA A 70 15.43 17.04 10.69
CA ALA A 70 14.35 17.52 9.83
C ALA A 70 14.16 16.57 8.66
N ALA A 71 13.44 15.47 8.85
CA ALA A 71 12.78 14.74 7.76
C ALA A 71 11.81 13.71 8.31
N ALA A 72 10.64 14.10 8.77
CA ALA A 72 9.53 13.17 8.97
C ALA A 72 8.20 13.93 8.86
N ALA A 73 7.89 14.44 7.68
CA ALA A 73 6.55 14.95 7.40
C ALA A 73 6.20 14.76 5.92
N ALA A 74 6.27 13.51 5.43
CA ALA A 74 5.77 13.15 4.11
C ALA A 74 4.40 12.48 4.17
N GLN A 75 3.62 12.69 5.26
CA GLN A 75 2.22 12.29 5.34
C GLN A 75 1.40 13.57 5.38
N GLY A 76 0.56 13.79 4.36
CA GLY A 76 -0.26 14.98 4.24
C GLY A 76 -0.94 15.35 5.55
N ALA A 77 -1.03 16.64 5.84
CA ALA A 77 -1.57 17.16 7.09
C ALA A 77 -3.05 16.80 7.23
N VAL A 78 -3.47 16.34 8.42
CA VAL A 78 -4.88 16.13 8.73
C VAL A 78 -5.54 17.50 8.86
N LYS A 79 -6.48 17.81 7.97
CA LYS A 79 -7.25 19.07 7.99
C LYS A 79 -8.48 18.99 8.89
N SER A 80 -9.20 17.88 8.82
CA SER A 80 -10.40 17.67 9.63
C SER A 80 -10.69 16.19 9.82
N VAL A 81 -11.50 15.90 10.84
CA VAL A 81 -11.97 14.55 11.16
C VAL A 81 -13.49 14.54 11.14
N HIS A 82 -14.08 13.55 10.50
CA HIS A 82 -15.52 13.36 10.35
C HIS A 82 -15.86 11.91 10.72
N GLY A 83 -16.36 11.69 11.92
CA GLY A 83 -16.55 10.35 12.45
C GLY A 83 -15.26 9.54 12.40
N ASP A 84 -15.27 8.44 11.64
CA ASP A 84 -14.11 7.55 11.47
C ASP A 84 -13.22 7.93 10.28
N TRP A 85 -13.55 9.00 9.58
CA TRP A 85 -12.88 9.47 8.38
C TRP A 85 -12.06 10.75 8.63
N GLN A 86 -10.93 10.85 7.95
CA GLN A 86 -10.03 12.02 8.02
C GLN A 86 -9.85 12.65 6.66
N ILE A 87 -10.01 13.96 6.56
CA ILE A 87 -9.56 14.72 5.39
C ILE A 87 -8.08 15.02 5.57
N ARG A 88 -7.27 14.53 4.64
CA ARG A 88 -5.85 14.85 4.54
C ARG A 88 -5.58 15.57 3.24
N CYS A 89 -4.76 16.58 3.31
CA CYS A 89 -4.37 17.37 2.15
C CYS A 89 -2.85 17.40 2.04
N ASP A 90 -2.37 17.33 0.82
CA ASP A 90 -0.95 17.39 0.48
C ASP A 90 -0.76 18.11 -0.86
N THR A 91 0.43 18.66 -1.08
CA THR A 91 0.81 19.23 -2.37
C THR A 91 1.90 18.35 -2.96
N PRO A 92 1.54 17.35 -3.83
CA PRO A 92 2.50 16.48 -4.45
C PRO A 92 3.53 17.25 -5.28
N PRO A 93 4.79 16.80 -5.39
CA PRO A 93 5.78 17.44 -6.22
C PRO A 93 5.28 17.59 -7.66
N GLY A 94 5.27 18.83 -8.17
CA GLY A 94 4.78 19.17 -9.52
C GLY A 94 3.28 19.46 -9.62
N ALA A 95 2.51 19.34 -8.56
CA ALA A 95 1.12 19.75 -8.54
C ALA A 95 1.00 21.27 -8.38
N GLN A 96 0.04 21.90 -9.09
CA GLN A 96 -0.21 23.35 -9.04
C GLN A 96 -1.06 23.77 -7.81
N GLY A 97 -1.47 22.82 -6.95
CA GLY A 97 -2.33 23.10 -5.81
C GLY A 97 -2.39 21.95 -4.82
N GLU A 98 -2.95 22.27 -3.66
CA GLU A 98 -3.20 21.29 -2.62
C GLU A 98 -4.27 20.29 -3.09
N GLN A 99 -4.02 19.01 -2.88
CA GLN A 99 -4.95 17.92 -3.16
C GLN A 99 -5.42 17.31 -1.85
N CYS A 100 -6.71 17.21 -1.69
CA CYS A 100 -7.32 16.66 -0.49
C CYS A 100 -8.00 15.32 -0.78
N ALA A 101 -7.95 14.44 0.19
CA ALA A 101 -8.62 13.15 0.14
C ALA A 101 -9.24 12.80 1.50
N LEU A 102 -10.35 12.12 1.47
CA LEU A 102 -11.00 11.55 2.65
C LEU A 102 -10.48 10.12 2.83
N ILE A 103 -9.88 9.83 3.99
CA ILE A 103 -9.10 8.62 4.21
C ILE A 103 -9.57 7.91 5.48
N GLN A 104 -9.70 6.60 5.40
CA GLN A 104 -9.84 5.71 6.55
C GLN A 104 -8.99 4.46 6.33
N SER A 105 -8.37 3.97 7.42
CA SER A 105 -7.59 2.74 7.41
C SER A 105 -8.15 1.77 8.45
N VAL A 106 -8.20 0.50 8.09
CA VAL A 106 -8.59 -0.59 8.97
C VAL A 106 -7.52 -1.67 8.94
N VAL A 107 -7.39 -2.39 10.05
CA VAL A 107 -6.51 -3.55 10.17
C VAL A 107 -7.38 -4.77 10.43
N ALA A 108 -7.04 -5.91 9.86
CA ALA A 108 -7.77 -7.15 10.11
C ALA A 108 -7.62 -7.56 11.58
N GLU A 109 -8.72 -8.02 12.19
CA GLU A 109 -8.76 -8.39 13.61
C GLU A 109 -7.84 -9.56 13.94
N ASP A 110 -7.69 -10.49 12.99
CA ASP A 110 -6.92 -11.73 13.11
C ASP A 110 -5.48 -11.63 12.59
N ARG A 111 -5.12 -10.53 11.92
CA ARG A 111 -3.81 -10.34 11.26
C ARG A 111 -3.32 -8.91 11.42
N SER A 112 -2.50 -8.67 12.40
CA SER A 112 -1.95 -7.33 12.70
C SER A 112 -1.16 -6.68 11.56
N ASN A 113 -0.70 -7.47 10.59
CA ASN A 113 0.08 -7.00 9.43
C ASN A 113 -0.77 -6.77 8.16
N ALA A 114 -2.06 -7.11 8.20
CA ALA A 114 -2.95 -6.91 7.06
C ALA A 114 -3.79 -5.66 7.29
N GLY A 115 -3.39 -4.56 6.70
CA GLY A 115 -4.11 -3.28 6.72
C GLY A 115 -4.68 -2.93 5.35
N LEU A 116 -5.86 -2.33 5.33
CA LEU A 116 -6.52 -1.82 4.14
C LEU A 116 -6.80 -0.33 4.33
N THR A 117 -6.47 0.48 3.34
CA THR A 117 -6.71 1.93 3.37
C THR A 117 -7.64 2.30 2.22
N VAL A 118 -8.73 2.99 2.56
CA VAL A 118 -9.69 3.54 1.60
C VAL A 118 -9.48 5.03 1.50
N ILE A 119 -9.38 5.52 0.28
CA ILE A 119 -9.12 6.91 -0.08
C ILE A 119 -10.21 7.35 -1.04
N VAL A 120 -11.00 8.33 -0.64
CA VAL A 120 -12.04 8.94 -1.48
C VAL A 120 -11.59 10.34 -1.85
N LEU A 121 -11.59 10.63 -3.14
CA LEU A 121 -11.16 11.93 -3.66
C LEU A 121 -12.03 12.39 -4.84
N LYS A 122 -12.07 13.68 -5.06
CA LYS A 122 -12.55 14.27 -6.30
C LYS A 122 -11.36 14.52 -7.21
N THR A 123 -11.51 14.26 -8.51
CA THR A 123 -10.46 14.57 -9.47
C THR A 123 -10.25 16.08 -9.58
N ALA A 124 -9.05 16.51 -9.99
CA ALA A 124 -8.69 17.94 -10.05
C ALA A 124 -9.63 18.76 -10.96
N ASP A 125 -10.26 18.13 -11.94
CA ASP A 125 -11.29 18.73 -12.80
C ASP A 125 -12.69 18.70 -12.19
N GLN A 126 -12.84 18.13 -10.98
CA GLN A 126 -14.08 17.91 -10.23
C GLN A 126 -15.18 17.15 -10.99
N LYS A 127 -14.84 16.53 -12.13
CA LYS A 127 -15.80 15.79 -12.97
C LYS A 127 -15.99 14.35 -12.52
N SER A 128 -14.99 13.78 -11.89
CA SER A 128 -15.01 12.38 -11.46
C SER A 128 -14.76 12.24 -9.97
N ARG A 129 -15.37 11.23 -9.41
CA ARG A 129 -15.23 10.81 -8.02
C ARG A 129 -14.55 9.47 -7.99
N LEU A 130 -13.46 9.37 -7.32
CA LEU A 130 -12.64 8.18 -7.29
C LEU A 130 -12.55 7.63 -5.88
N MET A 131 -12.83 6.34 -5.74
CA MET A 131 -12.50 5.56 -4.55
C MET A 131 -11.30 4.68 -4.87
N ARG A 132 -10.21 4.91 -4.19
CA ARG A 132 -8.99 4.12 -4.27
C ARG A 132 -8.85 3.29 -3.01
N VAL A 133 -8.58 2.00 -3.17
CA VAL A 133 -8.37 1.09 -2.05
C VAL A 133 -6.99 0.49 -2.17
N VAL A 134 -6.20 0.65 -1.11
CA VAL A 134 -4.87 0.05 -0.99
C VAL A 134 -5.00 -1.18 -0.11
N ALA A 135 -4.88 -2.34 -0.72
CA ALA A 135 -4.91 -3.64 -0.07
C ALA A 135 -3.47 -4.12 0.24
N PRO A 136 -3.27 -5.00 1.22
CA PRO A 136 -1.96 -5.55 1.53
C PRO A 136 -1.39 -6.33 0.32
N LEU A 137 -0.08 -6.57 0.34
CA LEU A 137 0.57 -7.44 -0.63
C LEU A 137 0.17 -8.91 -0.39
N GLY A 138 0.31 -9.75 -1.42
CA GLY A 138 -0.06 -11.16 -1.34
C GLY A 138 -1.48 -11.46 -1.80
N VAL A 139 -2.24 -10.45 -2.25
CA VAL A 139 -3.60 -10.64 -2.78
C VAL A 139 -3.60 -11.33 -4.13
N LEU A 140 -4.60 -12.17 -4.37
CA LEU A 140 -4.84 -12.84 -5.65
C LEU A 140 -5.47 -11.85 -6.64
N LEU A 141 -4.65 -11.27 -7.53
CA LEU A 141 -5.04 -10.19 -8.43
C LEU A 141 -6.25 -10.53 -9.33
N PRO A 142 -6.36 -11.74 -9.92
CA PRO A 142 -7.51 -12.08 -10.77
C PRO A 142 -8.85 -12.09 -10.04
N SER A 143 -8.85 -12.33 -8.73
CA SER A 143 -10.09 -12.32 -7.92
C SER A 143 -10.62 -10.92 -7.66
N GLY A 144 -9.75 -9.90 -7.81
CA GLY A 144 -10.11 -8.51 -7.56
C GLY A 144 -10.43 -8.21 -6.09
N LEU A 145 -10.91 -7.00 -5.87
CA LEU A 145 -11.37 -6.48 -4.58
C LEU A 145 -12.90 -6.50 -4.57
N GLY A 146 -13.50 -7.28 -3.68
CA GLY A 146 -14.96 -7.30 -3.47
C GLY A 146 -15.42 -6.17 -2.57
N LEU A 147 -16.65 -5.71 -2.75
CA LEU A 147 -17.31 -4.72 -1.90
C LEU A 147 -18.72 -5.21 -1.52
N LYS A 148 -19.00 -5.21 -0.23
CA LYS A 148 -20.34 -5.38 0.35
C LYS A 148 -20.70 -4.14 1.16
N LEU A 149 -21.96 -3.71 1.09
CA LEU A 149 -22.53 -2.66 1.93
C LEU A 149 -23.64 -3.28 2.78
N ASP A 150 -23.51 -3.19 4.10
CA ASP A 150 -24.43 -3.83 5.06
C ASP A 150 -24.76 -5.28 4.70
N ASN A 151 -23.73 -6.07 4.31
CA ASN A 151 -23.79 -7.45 3.81
C ASN A 151 -24.41 -7.66 2.41
N VAL A 152 -24.85 -6.61 1.71
CA VAL A 152 -25.31 -6.69 0.32
C VAL A 152 -24.11 -6.57 -0.62
N ASP A 153 -23.95 -7.51 -1.52
CA ASP A 153 -22.89 -7.50 -2.53
C ASP A 153 -23.14 -6.35 -3.54
N VAL A 154 -22.14 -5.48 -3.69
CA VAL A 154 -22.19 -4.35 -4.64
C VAL A 154 -21.43 -4.69 -5.92
N GLY A 155 -20.40 -5.55 -5.81
CA GLY A 155 -19.59 -5.96 -6.95
C GLY A 155 -18.10 -6.08 -6.62
N ARG A 156 -17.30 -6.16 -7.69
CA ARG A 156 -15.84 -6.30 -7.58
C ARG A 156 -15.12 -5.31 -8.48
N ALA A 157 -13.96 -4.84 -8.02
CA ALA A 157 -13.04 -4.00 -8.80
C ALA A 157 -11.73 -4.74 -9.04
N GLY A 158 -11.16 -4.61 -10.22
CA GLY A 158 -9.84 -5.15 -10.51
C GLY A 158 -8.74 -4.31 -9.85
N PHE A 159 -7.61 -4.96 -9.53
CA PHE A 159 -6.40 -4.24 -9.12
C PHE A 159 -5.73 -3.61 -10.34
N VAL A 160 -5.37 -2.34 -10.22
CA VAL A 160 -4.74 -1.56 -11.31
C VAL A 160 -3.23 -1.76 -11.32
N ARG A 161 -2.63 -1.82 -10.11
CA ARG A 161 -1.18 -2.00 -9.91
C ARG A 161 -0.88 -2.39 -8.48
N CYS A 162 0.30 -2.99 -8.27
CA CYS A 162 0.87 -3.17 -6.94
C CYS A 162 2.12 -2.29 -6.79
N LEU A 163 2.23 -1.66 -5.62
CA LEU A 163 3.34 -0.83 -5.17
C LEU A 163 4.03 -1.56 -4.00
N PRO A 164 5.21 -1.13 -3.55
CA PRO A 164 5.89 -1.76 -2.42
C PRO A 164 5.07 -1.80 -1.12
N ASN A 165 4.11 -0.89 -0.97
CA ASN A 165 3.24 -0.74 0.22
C ASN A 165 1.85 -1.36 0.05
N GLY A 166 1.52 -1.98 -1.08
CA GLY A 166 0.22 -2.63 -1.31
C GLY A 166 -0.25 -2.62 -2.74
N CYS A 167 -1.32 -3.35 -3.01
CA CYS A 167 -1.99 -3.40 -4.30
C CYS A 167 -3.17 -2.44 -4.33
N VAL A 168 -3.28 -1.66 -5.41
CA VAL A 168 -4.24 -0.58 -5.56
C VAL A 168 -5.38 -1.02 -6.48
N ALA A 169 -6.60 -0.94 -5.98
CA ALA A 169 -7.82 -1.00 -6.79
C ALA A 169 -8.45 0.40 -6.86
N GLU A 170 -9.04 0.74 -8.00
CA GLU A 170 -9.68 2.04 -8.23
C GLU A 170 -11.09 1.84 -8.77
N VAL A 171 -12.03 2.60 -8.20
CA VAL A 171 -13.44 2.59 -8.58
C VAL A 171 -13.89 4.02 -8.83
N VAL A 172 -14.42 4.28 -10.03
CA VAL A 172 -15.13 5.53 -10.30
C VAL A 172 -16.50 5.42 -9.64
N MET A 173 -16.78 6.34 -8.72
CA MET A 173 -18.06 6.36 -8.01
C MET A 173 -19.10 7.11 -8.81
N ASP A 174 -20.11 6.39 -9.30
CA ASP A 174 -21.32 6.99 -9.84
C ASP A 174 -22.25 7.49 -8.71
N ASP A 175 -23.33 8.16 -9.09
CA ASP A 175 -24.30 8.69 -8.12
C ASP A 175 -25.01 7.58 -7.32
N LYS A 176 -25.19 6.41 -7.94
CA LYS A 176 -25.80 5.26 -7.30
C LYS A 176 -24.89 4.71 -6.18
N LEU A 177 -23.63 4.46 -6.50
CA LEU A 177 -22.65 3.95 -5.50
C LEU A 177 -22.43 4.97 -4.38
N LEU A 178 -22.31 6.25 -4.71
CA LEU A 178 -22.17 7.31 -3.71
C LEU A 178 -23.40 7.37 -2.79
N GLY A 179 -24.60 7.26 -3.35
CA GLY A 179 -25.85 7.21 -2.58
C GLY A 179 -25.91 6.02 -1.63
N GLN A 180 -25.51 4.85 -2.10
CA GLN A 180 -25.42 3.64 -1.28
C GLN A 180 -24.39 3.78 -0.14
N LEU A 181 -23.21 4.32 -0.42
CA LEU A 181 -22.16 4.57 0.59
C LEU A 181 -22.60 5.58 1.66
N ARG A 182 -23.45 6.55 1.31
CA ARG A 182 -24.00 7.54 2.25
C ARG A 182 -25.07 6.98 3.18
N THR A 183 -25.77 5.94 2.76
CA THR A 183 -26.90 5.38 3.50
C THR A 183 -26.53 4.15 4.30
N ALA A 184 -25.54 3.38 3.85
CA ALA A 184 -25.06 2.19 4.52
C ALA A 184 -24.25 2.56 5.78
N LYS A 185 -24.20 1.63 6.73
CA LYS A 185 -23.45 1.80 7.99
C LYS A 185 -22.04 1.25 7.88
N THR A 186 -21.88 0.14 7.16
CA THR A 186 -20.63 -0.61 7.08
C THR A 186 -20.33 -0.99 5.63
N ALA A 187 -19.11 -0.73 5.19
CA ALA A 187 -18.55 -1.27 3.97
C ALA A 187 -17.60 -2.41 4.33
N THR A 188 -17.78 -3.59 3.77
CA THR A 188 -16.86 -4.70 3.92
C THR A 188 -16.12 -4.89 2.61
N PHE A 189 -14.82 -4.61 2.61
CA PHE A 189 -13.95 -4.92 1.50
C PHE A 189 -13.42 -6.34 1.63
N ILE A 190 -13.43 -7.09 0.53
CA ILE A 190 -13.03 -8.50 0.52
C ILE A 190 -11.84 -8.65 -0.41
N ILE A 191 -10.71 -9.10 0.14
CA ILE A 191 -9.53 -9.51 -0.62
C ILE A 191 -9.45 -11.04 -0.61
N PHE A 192 -8.74 -11.59 -1.58
CA PHE A 192 -8.52 -13.02 -1.72
C PHE A 192 -7.02 -13.28 -1.73
N GLU A 193 -6.55 -14.19 -0.89
CA GLU A 193 -5.19 -14.74 -0.95
C GLU A 193 -5.19 -16.05 -1.75
N THR A 194 -6.30 -16.79 -1.66
CA THR A 194 -6.58 -18.01 -2.42
C THR A 194 -7.91 -17.87 -3.17
N PRO A 195 -8.19 -18.70 -4.19
CA PRO A 195 -9.47 -18.63 -4.91
C PRO A 195 -10.71 -18.93 -4.04
N GLU A 196 -10.51 -19.64 -2.94
CA GLU A 196 -11.57 -20.23 -2.13
C GLU A 196 -11.89 -19.40 -0.89
N GLU A 197 -10.93 -18.65 -0.36
CA GLU A 197 -11.06 -17.94 0.89
C GLU A 197 -10.88 -16.43 0.72
N GLY A 198 -11.94 -15.69 1.05
CA GLY A 198 -11.93 -14.22 1.07
C GLY A 198 -11.80 -13.68 2.49
N ILE A 199 -10.91 -12.73 2.68
CA ILE A 199 -10.70 -12.02 3.94
C ILE A 199 -11.47 -10.71 3.89
N GLY A 200 -12.40 -10.51 4.83
CA GLY A 200 -13.21 -9.31 4.93
C GLY A 200 -12.60 -8.25 5.83
N PHE A 201 -12.61 -7.01 5.37
CA PHE A 201 -12.21 -5.82 6.13
C PHE A 201 -13.43 -4.94 6.34
N PRO A 202 -14.12 -5.04 7.49
CA PRO A 202 -15.24 -4.17 7.80
C PRO A 202 -14.73 -2.76 8.11
N LEU A 203 -15.37 -1.78 7.50
CA LEU A 203 -15.03 -0.37 7.59
C LEU A 203 -16.30 0.44 7.86
N SER A 204 -16.27 1.28 8.90
CA SER A 204 -17.39 2.14 9.26
C SER A 204 -17.59 3.25 8.22
N LEU A 205 -18.83 3.48 7.81
CA LEU A 205 -19.19 4.58 6.93
C LEU A 205 -19.64 5.83 7.68
N ASN A 206 -19.56 5.81 9.03
CA ASN A 206 -19.89 6.97 9.85
C ASN A 206 -18.96 8.14 9.55
N GLY A 207 -19.54 9.25 9.11
CA GLY A 207 -18.82 10.48 8.76
C GLY A 207 -18.37 10.55 7.29
N LEU A 208 -18.51 9.48 6.49
CA LEU A 208 -18.13 9.51 5.07
C LEU A 208 -18.89 10.57 4.30
N GLY A 209 -20.21 10.63 4.45
CA GLY A 209 -21.04 11.59 3.72
C GLY A 209 -20.68 13.04 4.07
N GLU A 210 -20.56 13.36 5.36
CA GLU A 210 -20.16 14.70 5.82
C GLU A 210 -18.75 15.06 5.34
N GLY A 211 -17.78 14.15 5.50
CA GLY A 211 -16.41 14.38 5.05
C GLY A 211 -16.31 14.56 3.54
N TYR A 212 -17.09 13.78 2.76
CA TYR A 212 -17.13 13.91 1.32
C TYR A 212 -17.68 15.26 0.85
N ASP A 213 -18.71 15.80 1.51
CA ASP A 213 -19.28 17.11 1.18
C ASP A 213 -18.31 18.27 1.48
N LYS A 214 -17.38 18.06 2.41
CA LYS A 214 -16.33 19.03 2.79
C LYS A 214 -15.04 18.90 2.00
N LEU A 215 -14.91 17.88 1.17
CA LEU A 215 -13.81 17.82 0.21
C LEU A 215 -13.88 18.99 -0.78
N PRO A 216 -12.77 19.70 -1.01
CA PRO A 216 -12.72 20.81 -1.97
C PRO A 216 -12.95 20.36 -3.40
#